data_5e9a43ad7b8689745c1b067cf74b4c28
#
_entry.id   5e9a43ad7b8689745c1b067cf74b4c28
#
_cell.length_a   1.000
_cell.length_b   1.000
_cell.length_c   1.000
_cell.angle_alpha   90.00
_cell.angle_beta   90.00
_cell.angle_gamma   90.00
#
_symmetry.space_group_name_H-M   'P 1'
#
loop_
_entity.id
_entity.type
_entity.pdbx_description
1 polymer ?
#
loop_
_entity_poly.entity_id
_entity_poly.type
_entity_poly.pdbx_seq_one_letter_code
_entity_poly.pdbx_strand_id
1 'polypeptide(L)'
;MKVAVVILNWNGCEMLERYLPQVMQYSSSDAEVFVADNASTDNSVEFVSQHFPTCKLIQLDKNYGFAGGYNKALEQVKADYYVLLNSDVEVTHEWLVPLIEFMDSHQHVAACQPKLLSVVDKDSFEYAGACGGFIDKYGYPFCRGRVFDTIEKDLGQYNNVMPIFWATGACLMVRSECYWAVGGLDDSFFAHNEEIDFCWQLHQLGYDIYCVPDSVVYHLGGGTLPKSNPRKTYLNFRNNLAMLYKNLPEDELKPIMRSRFILDYIAAFKLLLSEGGWKDFQAVVKARRDFKQMIPQLAVKRRHIQANAVQKTIKERMSFFLLWQYYVKKRKLFSQLEPIED
;
A
#
# COMPACT_ATOMS: atom_id res chain seq x y z
N MET A 1 -16.63 -11.61 -14.56
CA MET A 1 -15.33 -12.33 -14.52
C MET A 1 -14.93 -12.54 -13.08
N LYS A 2 -14.11 -13.54 -12.78
CA LYS A 2 -13.70 -13.82 -11.40
C LYS A 2 -12.62 -12.86 -10.90
N VAL A 3 -11.57 -12.66 -11.70
CA VAL A 3 -10.42 -11.82 -11.32
C VAL A 3 -10.13 -10.79 -12.39
N ALA A 4 -9.91 -9.55 -11.98
CA ALA A 4 -9.40 -8.48 -12.83
C ALA A 4 -8.06 -7.99 -12.29
N VAL A 5 -6.98 -8.17 -13.05
CA VAL A 5 -5.68 -7.54 -12.78
C VAL A 5 -5.70 -6.15 -13.41
N VAL A 6 -5.59 -5.11 -12.60
CA VAL A 6 -5.65 -3.72 -13.05
C VAL A 6 -4.31 -3.04 -12.77
N ILE A 7 -3.64 -2.63 -13.84
CA ILE A 7 -2.38 -1.89 -13.80
C ILE A 7 -2.68 -0.42 -14.02
N LEU A 8 -2.46 0.41 -12.99
CA LEU A 8 -2.57 1.86 -13.14
C LEU A 8 -1.27 2.41 -13.72
N ASN A 9 -1.35 3.06 -14.88
CA ASN A 9 -0.21 3.61 -15.59
C ASN A 9 -0.28 5.14 -15.71
N TRP A 10 0.84 5.81 -15.51
CA TRP A 10 1.02 7.22 -15.85
C TRP A 10 2.44 7.50 -16.28
N ASN A 11 2.64 7.78 -17.58
CA ASN A 11 3.94 8.00 -18.20
C ASN A 11 4.95 6.87 -17.90
N GLY A 12 4.48 5.62 -17.96
CA GLY A 12 5.24 4.44 -17.61
C GLY A 12 5.45 3.49 -18.78
N CYS A 13 5.56 3.98 -20.01
CA CYS A 13 5.73 3.15 -21.21
C CYS A 13 6.88 2.16 -21.06
N GLU A 14 8.04 2.62 -20.58
CA GLU A 14 9.22 1.77 -20.34
C GLU A 14 8.93 0.63 -19.33
N MET A 15 8.13 0.90 -18.28
CA MET A 15 7.74 -0.13 -17.31
C MET A 15 6.76 -1.14 -17.94
N LEU A 16 5.80 -0.66 -18.72
CA LEU A 16 4.90 -1.52 -19.47
C LEU A 16 5.64 -2.39 -20.50
N GLU A 17 6.59 -1.83 -21.24
CA GLU A 17 7.43 -2.59 -22.16
C GLU A 17 8.16 -3.74 -21.47
N ARG A 18 8.64 -3.49 -20.25
CA ARG A 18 9.43 -4.46 -19.50
C ARG A 18 8.60 -5.53 -18.80
N TYR A 19 7.47 -5.19 -18.19
CA TYR A 19 6.76 -6.07 -17.27
C TYR A 19 5.41 -6.57 -17.78
N LEU A 20 4.71 -5.80 -18.63
CA LEU A 20 3.40 -6.21 -19.15
C LEU A 20 3.42 -7.53 -19.93
N PRO A 21 4.45 -7.87 -20.74
CA PRO A 21 4.52 -9.16 -21.42
C PRO A 21 4.36 -10.35 -20.47
N GLN A 22 5.03 -10.32 -19.33
CA GLN A 22 5.01 -11.37 -18.32
C GLN A 22 3.67 -11.40 -17.57
N VAL A 23 3.09 -10.23 -17.26
CA VAL A 23 1.74 -10.16 -16.66
C VAL A 23 0.71 -10.78 -17.60
N MET A 24 0.75 -10.46 -18.89
CA MET A 24 -0.16 -11.05 -19.88
C MET A 24 0.04 -12.56 -20.01
N GLN A 25 1.29 -13.02 -20.03
CA GLN A 25 1.60 -14.45 -20.17
C GLN A 25 1.13 -15.28 -18.95
N TYR A 26 1.34 -14.79 -17.74
CA TYR A 26 1.13 -15.57 -16.50
C TYR A 26 -0.19 -15.26 -15.78
N SER A 27 -1.04 -14.39 -16.35
CA SER A 27 -2.33 -14.04 -15.74
C SER A 27 -3.53 -14.38 -16.61
N SER A 28 -3.38 -14.48 -17.93
CA SER A 28 -4.51 -14.55 -18.87
C SER A 28 -5.34 -15.85 -18.80
N SER A 29 -4.84 -16.91 -18.16
CA SER A 29 -5.62 -18.11 -17.87
C SER A 29 -6.60 -17.91 -16.69
N ASP A 30 -6.28 -17.04 -15.75
CA ASP A 30 -6.95 -16.92 -14.47
C ASP A 30 -7.67 -15.58 -14.28
N ALA A 31 -7.29 -14.56 -15.07
CA ALA A 31 -7.80 -13.19 -14.96
C ALA A 31 -7.89 -12.47 -16.30
N GLU A 32 -8.74 -11.43 -16.36
CA GLU A 32 -8.61 -10.40 -17.38
C GLU A 32 -7.64 -9.31 -16.93
N VAL A 33 -6.73 -8.91 -17.84
CA VAL A 33 -5.74 -7.88 -17.57
C VAL A 33 -6.19 -6.55 -18.14
N PHE A 34 -6.14 -5.51 -17.30
CA PHE A 34 -6.48 -4.14 -17.64
C PHE A 34 -5.26 -3.24 -17.44
N VAL A 35 -5.01 -2.36 -18.39
CA VAL A 35 -4.15 -1.18 -18.20
C VAL A 35 -5.07 0.03 -18.11
N ALA A 36 -5.06 0.68 -16.95
CA ALA A 36 -5.76 1.93 -16.70
C ALA A 36 -4.78 3.09 -16.89
N ASP A 37 -4.84 3.73 -18.03
CA ASP A 37 -4.00 4.87 -18.35
C ASP A 37 -4.55 6.14 -17.71
N ASN A 38 -3.78 6.72 -16.81
CA ASN A 38 -4.13 7.88 -15.99
C ASN A 38 -3.77 9.20 -16.68
N ALA A 39 -4.14 9.33 -17.97
CA ALA A 39 -3.82 10.43 -18.87
C ALA A 39 -2.32 10.60 -19.10
N SER A 40 -1.66 9.55 -19.57
CA SER A 40 -0.25 9.61 -19.99
C SER A 40 -0.06 10.50 -21.20
N THR A 41 1.12 11.09 -21.29
CA THR A 41 1.56 11.93 -22.41
C THR A 41 2.71 11.29 -23.20
N ASP A 42 3.15 10.10 -22.78
CA ASP A 42 4.12 9.26 -23.47
C ASP A 42 3.42 8.26 -24.42
N ASN A 43 4.16 7.31 -24.96
CA ASN A 43 3.65 6.31 -25.91
C ASN A 43 2.92 5.13 -25.24
N SER A 44 2.59 5.19 -23.95
CA SER A 44 1.97 4.08 -23.18
C SER A 44 0.71 3.51 -23.84
N VAL A 45 -0.22 4.39 -24.23
CA VAL A 45 -1.50 4.00 -24.84
C VAL A 45 -1.30 3.33 -26.20
N GLU A 46 -0.42 3.90 -27.04
CA GLU A 46 -0.11 3.35 -28.36
C GLU A 46 0.56 1.98 -28.21
N PHE A 47 1.55 1.87 -27.33
CA PHE A 47 2.27 0.63 -27.06
C PHE A 47 1.33 -0.51 -26.66
N VAL A 48 0.44 -0.29 -25.67
CA VAL A 48 -0.51 -1.32 -25.21
C VAL A 48 -1.46 -1.72 -26.35
N SER A 49 -2.00 -0.74 -27.06
CA SER A 49 -2.98 -1.00 -28.14
C SER A 49 -2.37 -1.81 -29.29
N GLN A 50 -1.11 -1.55 -29.65
CA GLN A 50 -0.43 -2.22 -30.77
C GLN A 50 0.09 -3.61 -30.39
N HIS A 51 0.69 -3.78 -29.19
CA HIS A 51 1.40 -5.01 -28.82
C HIS A 51 0.53 -5.98 -27.99
N PHE A 52 -0.50 -5.48 -27.29
CA PHE A 52 -1.35 -6.28 -26.41
C PHE A 52 -2.85 -6.08 -26.67
N PRO A 53 -3.36 -6.47 -27.87
CA PRO A 53 -4.76 -6.22 -28.26
C PRO A 53 -5.78 -6.97 -27.40
N THR A 54 -5.36 -7.99 -26.63
CA THR A 54 -6.19 -8.70 -25.66
C THR A 54 -6.22 -8.05 -24.28
N CYS A 55 -5.29 -7.15 -23.99
CA CYS A 55 -5.29 -6.33 -22.79
C CYS A 55 -6.41 -5.28 -22.87
N LYS A 56 -7.20 -5.14 -21.83
CA LYS A 56 -8.26 -4.13 -21.77
C LYS A 56 -7.68 -2.77 -21.42
N LEU A 57 -7.80 -1.80 -22.30
CA LEU A 57 -7.31 -0.44 -22.07
C LEU A 57 -8.44 0.46 -21.56
N ILE A 58 -8.25 1.07 -20.39
CA ILE A 58 -9.10 2.11 -19.80
C ILE A 58 -8.33 3.42 -19.88
N GLN A 59 -8.85 4.43 -20.55
CA GLN A 59 -8.23 5.73 -20.64
C GLN A 59 -8.97 6.74 -19.76
N LEU A 60 -8.29 7.32 -18.78
CA LEU A 60 -8.84 8.37 -17.92
C LEU A 60 -8.57 9.75 -18.54
N ASP A 61 -9.46 10.71 -18.26
CA ASP A 61 -9.41 12.05 -18.85
C ASP A 61 -8.32 12.96 -18.27
N LYS A 62 -7.81 12.64 -17.08
CA LYS A 62 -6.70 13.34 -16.40
C LYS A 62 -6.00 12.45 -15.38
N ASN A 63 -4.84 12.88 -14.90
CA ASN A 63 -4.14 12.20 -13.80
C ASN A 63 -4.84 12.45 -12.46
N TYR A 64 -5.52 11.44 -11.95
CA TYR A 64 -6.21 11.42 -10.64
C TYR A 64 -5.30 11.01 -9.47
N GLY A 65 -4.00 10.79 -9.71
CA GLY A 65 -3.10 10.17 -8.74
C GLY A 65 -3.33 8.66 -8.63
N PHE A 66 -2.74 8.04 -7.64
CA PHE A 66 -2.86 6.60 -7.43
C PHE A 66 -4.26 6.20 -6.95
N ALA A 67 -4.71 6.78 -5.84
CA ALA A 67 -5.99 6.44 -5.23
C ALA A 67 -7.18 6.75 -6.15
N GLY A 68 -7.26 7.98 -6.67
CA GLY A 68 -8.34 8.38 -7.57
C GLY A 68 -8.29 7.66 -8.91
N GLY A 69 -7.10 7.35 -9.43
CA GLY A 69 -6.90 6.60 -10.66
C GLY A 69 -7.48 5.18 -10.56
N TYR A 70 -7.14 4.45 -9.50
CA TYR A 70 -7.75 3.12 -9.27
C TYR A 70 -9.26 3.20 -9.08
N ASN A 71 -9.78 4.14 -8.29
CA ASN A 71 -11.23 4.28 -8.13
C ASN A 71 -11.92 4.47 -9.49
N LYS A 72 -11.41 5.39 -10.33
CA LYS A 72 -12.00 5.67 -11.65
C LYS A 72 -11.88 4.51 -12.63
N ALA A 73 -10.82 3.74 -12.57
CA ALA A 73 -10.65 2.55 -13.38
C ALA A 73 -11.60 1.44 -12.93
N LEU A 74 -11.65 1.16 -11.62
CA LEU A 74 -12.45 0.08 -11.06
C LEU A 74 -13.96 0.33 -11.13
N GLU A 75 -14.44 1.58 -11.25
CA GLU A 75 -15.85 1.91 -11.57
C GLU A 75 -16.27 1.27 -12.91
N GLN A 76 -15.33 1.00 -13.82
CA GLN A 76 -15.56 0.45 -15.15
C GLN A 76 -15.34 -1.08 -15.23
N VAL A 77 -14.88 -1.70 -14.14
CA VAL A 77 -14.49 -3.12 -14.08
C VAL A 77 -15.47 -3.92 -13.21
N LYS A 78 -16.00 -5.03 -13.76
CA LYS A 78 -16.87 -5.95 -13.02
C LYS A 78 -16.16 -7.27 -12.81
N ALA A 79 -15.73 -7.55 -11.58
CA ALA A 79 -15.09 -8.79 -11.18
C ALA A 79 -15.45 -9.11 -9.72
N ASP A 80 -15.20 -10.36 -9.29
CA ASP A 80 -15.36 -10.75 -7.89
C ASP A 80 -14.15 -10.28 -7.09
N TYR A 81 -12.97 -10.33 -7.72
CA TYR A 81 -11.71 -9.88 -7.15
C TYR A 81 -11.04 -8.84 -8.05
N TYR A 82 -10.56 -7.77 -7.46
CA TYR A 82 -9.63 -6.84 -8.07
C TYR A 82 -8.20 -7.15 -7.60
N VAL A 83 -7.25 -7.13 -8.51
CA VAL A 83 -5.83 -7.11 -8.20
C VAL A 83 -5.27 -5.77 -8.65
N LEU A 84 -4.96 -4.91 -7.67
CA LEU A 84 -4.24 -3.67 -7.92
C LEU A 84 -2.77 -4.05 -8.11
N LEU A 85 -2.21 -3.77 -9.28
CA LEU A 85 -0.84 -4.14 -9.64
C LEU A 85 -0.10 -2.92 -10.17
N ASN A 86 1.07 -2.63 -9.60
CA ASN A 86 1.93 -1.57 -10.14
C ASN A 86 2.54 -1.99 -11.49
N SER A 87 2.81 -1.00 -12.35
CA SER A 87 3.42 -1.21 -13.67
C SER A 87 4.88 -1.67 -13.61
N ASP A 88 5.55 -1.57 -12.47
CA ASP A 88 6.94 -1.96 -12.21
C ASP A 88 7.06 -3.26 -11.39
N VAL A 89 6.07 -4.15 -11.52
CA VAL A 89 6.05 -5.48 -10.88
C VAL A 89 6.30 -6.58 -11.91
N GLU A 90 7.30 -7.42 -11.63
CA GLU A 90 7.60 -8.67 -12.33
C GLU A 90 6.83 -9.80 -11.64
N VAL A 91 5.86 -10.41 -12.32
CA VAL A 91 5.10 -11.54 -11.77
C VAL A 91 5.76 -12.88 -12.11
N THR A 92 5.51 -13.91 -11.29
CA THR A 92 6.02 -15.26 -11.53
C THR A 92 4.96 -16.18 -12.16
N HIS A 93 5.37 -17.37 -12.60
CA HIS A 93 4.43 -18.38 -13.09
C HIS A 93 3.41 -18.73 -11.99
N GLU A 94 2.14 -18.83 -12.35
CA GLU A 94 1.02 -19.20 -11.46
C GLU A 94 0.85 -18.30 -10.20
N TRP A 95 1.36 -17.07 -10.22
CA TRP A 95 1.34 -16.18 -9.06
C TRP A 95 -0.07 -15.85 -8.53
N LEU A 96 -1.11 -15.92 -9.38
CA LEU A 96 -2.49 -15.66 -8.97
C LEU A 96 -3.14 -16.86 -8.28
N VAL A 97 -2.73 -18.08 -8.63
CA VAL A 97 -3.40 -19.31 -8.17
C VAL A 97 -3.44 -19.40 -6.63
N PRO A 98 -2.33 -19.26 -5.89
CA PRO A 98 -2.38 -19.31 -4.43
C PRO A 98 -3.25 -18.23 -3.80
N LEU A 99 -3.29 -17.02 -4.40
CA LEU A 99 -4.13 -15.92 -3.92
C LEU A 99 -5.61 -16.22 -4.12
N ILE A 100 -5.98 -16.74 -5.29
CA ILE A 100 -7.37 -17.08 -5.63
C ILE A 100 -7.87 -18.20 -4.72
N GLU A 101 -7.10 -19.29 -4.59
CA GLU A 101 -7.46 -20.42 -3.74
C GLU A 101 -7.61 -20.03 -2.27
N PHE A 102 -6.69 -19.18 -1.78
CA PHE A 102 -6.78 -18.67 -0.43
C PHE A 102 -8.03 -17.81 -0.21
N MET A 103 -8.30 -16.86 -1.10
CA MET A 103 -9.48 -16.00 -1.01
C MET A 103 -10.79 -16.79 -1.14
N ASP A 104 -10.85 -17.81 -2.03
CA ASP A 104 -12.03 -18.65 -2.20
C ASP A 104 -12.35 -19.48 -0.95
N SER A 105 -11.32 -19.96 -0.26
CA SER A 105 -11.47 -20.79 0.94
C SER A 105 -11.69 -19.99 2.23
N HIS A 106 -11.44 -18.67 2.22
CA HIS A 106 -11.52 -17.81 3.41
C HIS A 106 -12.45 -16.62 3.18
N GLN A 107 -13.76 -16.85 3.29
CA GLN A 107 -14.79 -15.83 2.97
C GLN A 107 -14.72 -14.57 3.85
N HIS A 108 -14.14 -14.66 5.04
CA HIS A 108 -13.97 -13.51 5.95
C HIS A 108 -12.76 -12.64 5.63
N VAL A 109 -11.89 -13.09 4.74
CA VAL A 109 -10.73 -12.33 4.28
C VAL A 109 -11.17 -11.35 3.17
N ALA A 110 -10.99 -10.06 3.42
CA ALA A 110 -11.31 -9.03 2.42
C ALA A 110 -10.21 -8.85 1.37
N ALA A 111 -8.94 -8.96 1.79
CA ALA A 111 -7.81 -8.72 0.93
C ALA A 111 -6.60 -9.58 1.28
N CYS A 112 -5.73 -9.80 0.30
CA CYS A 112 -4.43 -10.43 0.53
C CYS A 112 -3.36 -9.84 -0.40
N GLN A 113 -2.10 -10.12 -0.07
CA GLN A 113 -0.96 -9.81 -0.92
C GLN A 113 -0.04 -11.04 -1.07
N PRO A 114 0.73 -11.13 -2.16
CA PRO A 114 1.83 -12.08 -2.28
C PRO A 114 3.02 -11.69 -1.40
N LYS A 115 4.07 -12.52 -1.38
CA LYS A 115 5.40 -12.12 -0.97
C LYS A 115 6.01 -11.23 -2.05
N LEU A 116 6.52 -10.06 -1.66
CA LEU A 116 7.22 -9.14 -2.56
C LEU A 116 8.72 -9.18 -2.30
N LEU A 117 9.47 -9.52 -3.34
CA LEU A 117 10.92 -9.47 -3.37
C LEU A 117 11.41 -8.32 -4.26
N SER A 118 12.64 -7.93 -4.12
CA SER A 118 13.23 -6.85 -4.92
C SER A 118 13.61 -7.35 -6.31
N VAL A 119 13.27 -6.60 -7.36
CA VAL A 119 13.79 -6.86 -8.74
C VAL A 119 15.31 -6.70 -8.81
N VAL A 120 15.88 -5.77 -8.02
CA VAL A 120 17.31 -5.44 -8.06
C VAL A 120 18.15 -6.48 -7.30
N ASP A 121 17.63 -7.02 -6.20
CA ASP A 121 18.29 -8.03 -5.37
C ASP A 121 17.23 -9.10 -5.03
N LYS A 122 17.10 -10.09 -5.91
CA LYS A 122 16.02 -11.09 -5.87
C LYS A 122 16.02 -11.96 -4.61
N ASP A 123 17.09 -11.96 -3.84
CA ASP A 123 17.20 -12.65 -2.55
C ASP A 123 16.78 -11.76 -1.36
N SER A 124 16.42 -10.50 -1.60
CA SER A 124 16.01 -9.56 -0.55
C SER A 124 14.52 -9.25 -0.66
N PHE A 125 13.89 -9.03 0.51
CA PHE A 125 12.54 -8.49 0.54
C PHE A 125 12.47 -7.12 -0.11
N GLU A 126 11.31 -6.78 -0.65
CA GLU A 126 11.07 -5.45 -1.20
C GLU A 126 10.73 -4.46 -0.06
N TYR A 127 11.03 -3.16 -0.30
CA TYR A 127 10.91 -2.11 0.73
C TYR A 127 9.46 -1.80 1.13
N ALA A 128 8.54 -1.77 0.16
CA ALA A 128 7.19 -1.22 0.33
C ALA A 128 6.09 -2.30 0.44
N GLY A 129 6.38 -3.44 1.04
CA GLY A 129 5.38 -4.51 1.18
C GLY A 129 5.97 -5.78 1.75
N ALA A 130 7.16 -6.15 1.29
CA ALA A 130 7.88 -7.33 1.76
C ALA A 130 6.94 -8.57 1.91
N CYS A 131 6.84 -9.14 3.09
CA CYS A 131 5.95 -10.26 3.39
C CYS A 131 4.78 -9.86 4.32
N GLY A 132 4.17 -8.70 4.02
CA GLY A 132 3.04 -8.13 4.75
C GLY A 132 3.38 -6.96 5.65
N GLY A 133 2.46 -6.03 5.78
CA GLY A 133 2.63 -4.78 6.48
C GLY A 133 1.94 -4.72 7.84
N PHE A 134 2.55 -3.97 8.76
CA PHE A 134 2.08 -3.69 10.11
C PHE A 134 2.23 -2.20 10.43
N ILE A 135 1.57 -1.73 11.46
CA ILE A 135 1.81 -0.40 12.05
C ILE A 135 2.01 -0.52 13.56
N ASP A 136 2.82 0.39 14.11
CA ASP A 136 2.95 0.52 15.55
C ASP A 136 1.81 1.37 16.15
N LYS A 137 1.77 1.52 17.47
CA LYS A 137 0.74 2.32 18.16
C LYS A 137 0.68 3.79 17.73
N TYR A 138 1.77 4.32 17.16
CA TYR A 138 1.84 5.70 16.66
C TYR A 138 1.61 5.80 15.14
N GLY A 139 1.33 4.68 14.47
CA GLY A 139 1.05 4.61 13.04
C GLY A 139 2.29 4.64 12.15
N TYR A 140 3.46 4.25 12.66
CA TYR A 140 4.65 4.06 11.85
C TYR A 140 4.58 2.71 11.13
N PRO A 141 4.56 2.68 9.77
CA PRO A 141 4.47 1.44 9.03
C PRO A 141 5.80 0.71 8.97
N PHE A 142 5.74 -0.61 9.06
CA PHE A 142 6.84 -1.53 8.84
C PHE A 142 6.33 -2.82 8.24
N CYS A 143 7.23 -3.69 7.80
CA CYS A 143 6.85 -4.93 7.12
C CYS A 143 7.60 -6.12 7.72
N ARG A 144 7.03 -7.28 7.57
CA ARG A 144 7.65 -8.56 7.82
C ARG A 144 8.71 -8.82 6.74
N GLY A 145 9.97 -8.54 7.08
CA GLY A 145 11.13 -8.50 6.19
C GLY A 145 11.73 -7.09 6.00
N ARG A 146 11.12 -6.03 6.57
CA ARG A 146 11.67 -4.67 6.51
C ARG A 146 11.23 -3.81 7.70
N VAL A 147 12.19 -3.27 8.44
CA VAL A 147 11.96 -2.30 9.52
C VAL A 147 12.77 -1.04 9.23
N PHE A 148 12.11 0.07 8.93
CA PHE A 148 12.71 1.31 8.41
C PHE A 148 13.64 1.06 7.22
N ASP A 149 14.94 1.37 7.35
CA ASP A 149 15.94 1.19 6.29
C ASP A 149 16.59 -0.20 6.30
N THR A 150 16.26 -1.05 7.27
CA THR A 150 16.79 -2.41 7.35
C THR A 150 15.89 -3.36 6.56
N ILE A 151 16.42 -3.90 5.47
CA ILE A 151 15.78 -4.91 4.62
C ILE A 151 16.44 -6.24 4.92
N GLU A 152 15.64 -7.29 5.10
CA GLU A 152 16.11 -8.64 5.34
C GLU A 152 16.29 -9.43 4.03
N LYS A 153 17.17 -10.41 4.05
CA LYS A 153 17.25 -11.44 3.00
C LYS A 153 16.09 -12.43 3.20
N ASP A 154 15.51 -12.91 2.10
CA ASP A 154 14.56 -14.02 2.15
C ASP A 154 15.31 -15.34 2.25
N LEU A 155 15.30 -15.91 3.44
CA LEU A 155 15.86 -17.22 3.77
C LEU A 155 14.75 -18.25 4.01
N GLY A 156 13.52 -17.95 3.60
CA GLY A 156 12.35 -18.77 3.87
C GLY A 156 11.73 -18.57 5.26
N GLN A 157 12.26 -17.63 6.07
CA GLN A 157 11.83 -17.38 7.44
C GLN A 157 10.39 -16.87 7.56
N TYR A 158 9.80 -16.39 6.45
CA TYR A 158 8.45 -15.84 6.39
C TYR A 158 7.55 -16.53 5.35
N ASN A 159 7.72 -17.83 5.14
CA ASN A 159 6.94 -18.61 4.18
C ASN A 159 5.57 -19.09 4.71
N ASN A 160 5.21 -18.80 5.96
CA ASN A 160 3.88 -19.11 6.46
C ASN A 160 2.88 -18.01 6.13
N VAL A 161 1.68 -18.42 5.72
CA VAL A 161 0.52 -17.52 5.62
C VAL A 161 0.23 -16.92 6.98
N MET A 162 0.02 -15.60 7.03
CA MET A 162 -0.30 -14.94 8.29
C MET A 162 -1.18 -13.70 8.09
N PRO A 163 -1.99 -13.33 9.11
CA PRO A 163 -2.73 -12.08 9.12
C PRO A 163 -1.77 -10.89 9.18
N ILE A 164 -2.11 -9.81 8.48
CA ILE A 164 -1.32 -8.59 8.38
C ILE A 164 -2.22 -7.37 8.55
N PHE A 165 -1.65 -6.24 8.98
CA PHE A 165 -2.42 -5.01 9.11
C PHE A 165 -2.73 -4.34 7.77
N TRP A 166 -1.79 -4.36 6.82
CA TRP A 166 -2.00 -3.78 5.50
C TRP A 166 -1.28 -4.58 4.41
N ALA A 167 -1.96 -4.67 3.27
CA ALA A 167 -1.41 -5.19 2.03
C ALA A 167 -0.92 -4.03 1.17
N THR A 168 0.19 -4.23 0.46
CA THR A 168 0.83 -3.18 -0.34
C THR A 168 0.05 -2.87 -1.62
N GLY A 169 -0.05 -1.58 -1.96
CA GLY A 169 -0.61 -1.15 -3.24
C GLY A 169 0.20 -1.59 -4.47
N ALA A 170 1.42 -2.11 -4.29
CA ALA A 170 2.21 -2.65 -5.40
C ALA A 170 1.61 -3.93 -5.97
N CYS A 171 1.01 -4.79 -5.11
CA CYS A 171 0.25 -5.98 -5.50
C CYS A 171 -0.75 -6.34 -4.39
N LEU A 172 -1.99 -5.92 -4.55
CA LEU A 172 -3.07 -6.12 -3.59
C LEU A 172 -4.25 -6.80 -4.27
N MET A 173 -4.62 -7.99 -3.82
CA MET A 173 -5.86 -8.65 -4.23
C MET A 173 -6.95 -8.36 -3.20
N VAL A 174 -8.13 -7.93 -3.66
CA VAL A 174 -9.25 -7.55 -2.79
C VAL A 174 -10.58 -7.98 -3.38
N ARG A 175 -11.54 -8.39 -2.51
CA ARG A 175 -12.93 -8.59 -2.93
C ARG A 175 -13.51 -7.27 -3.41
N SER A 176 -14.15 -7.27 -4.57
CA SER A 176 -14.74 -6.05 -5.13
C SER A 176 -15.82 -5.46 -4.22
N GLU A 177 -16.63 -6.30 -3.59
CA GLU A 177 -17.62 -5.86 -2.60
C GLU A 177 -17.01 -5.17 -1.39
N CYS A 178 -15.88 -5.70 -0.87
CA CYS A 178 -15.15 -5.11 0.25
C CYS A 178 -14.46 -3.79 -0.15
N TYR A 179 -13.93 -3.73 -1.40
CA TYR A 179 -13.34 -2.49 -1.93
C TYR A 179 -14.36 -1.34 -1.90
N TRP A 180 -15.57 -1.60 -2.39
CA TRP A 180 -16.62 -0.59 -2.45
C TRP A 180 -17.36 -0.39 -1.11
N ALA A 181 -17.33 -1.35 -0.20
CA ALA A 181 -17.92 -1.20 1.14
C ALA A 181 -17.29 -0.06 1.95
N VAL A 182 -15.99 0.21 1.73
CA VAL A 182 -15.27 1.35 2.34
C VAL A 182 -15.22 2.57 1.40
N GLY A 183 -15.81 2.49 0.21
CA GLY A 183 -15.83 3.57 -0.79
C GLY A 183 -14.55 3.69 -1.62
N GLY A 184 -13.76 2.61 -1.71
CA GLY A 184 -12.48 2.57 -2.43
C GLY A 184 -11.34 3.23 -1.66
N LEU A 185 -10.26 3.57 -2.38
CA LEU A 185 -9.12 4.30 -1.82
C LEU A 185 -9.50 5.78 -1.60
N ASP A 186 -8.98 6.40 -0.54
CA ASP A 186 -9.24 7.82 -0.29
C ASP A 186 -8.44 8.71 -1.27
N ASP A 187 -9.11 9.28 -2.26
CA ASP A 187 -8.54 10.11 -3.32
C ASP A 187 -7.83 11.37 -2.82
N SER A 188 -8.19 11.87 -1.63
CA SER A 188 -7.51 13.01 -1.00
C SER A 188 -6.05 12.73 -0.65
N PHE A 189 -5.63 11.46 -0.64
CA PHE A 189 -4.24 11.06 -0.40
C PHE A 189 -3.37 11.25 -1.63
N PHE A 190 -3.91 11.13 -2.81
CA PHE A 190 -3.22 11.15 -4.09
C PHE A 190 -2.29 9.94 -4.29
N ALA A 191 -1.32 9.74 -3.39
CA ALA A 191 -0.41 8.59 -3.31
C ALA A 191 0.21 8.52 -1.91
N HIS A 192 0.57 7.31 -1.47
CA HIS A 192 1.17 6.90 -0.19
C HIS A 192 0.21 6.92 1.01
N ASN A 193 0.16 5.84 1.72
CA ASN A 193 -0.70 5.48 2.87
C ASN A 193 -2.20 5.30 2.52
N GLU A 194 -2.63 5.43 1.27
CA GLU A 194 -4.01 5.14 0.88
C GLU A 194 -4.36 3.67 1.05
N GLU A 195 -3.42 2.77 0.76
CA GLU A 195 -3.57 1.33 0.95
C GLU A 195 -3.62 0.95 2.44
N ILE A 196 -2.82 1.62 3.27
CA ILE A 196 -2.82 1.39 4.73
C ILE A 196 -4.13 1.89 5.34
N ASP A 197 -4.60 3.06 4.92
CA ASP A 197 -5.87 3.63 5.33
C ASP A 197 -7.06 2.75 4.93
N PHE A 198 -7.03 2.26 3.70
CA PHE A 198 -8.01 1.34 3.15
C PHE A 198 -8.08 0.02 3.95
N CYS A 199 -6.93 -0.60 4.18
CA CYS A 199 -6.82 -1.82 4.96
C CYS A 199 -7.31 -1.61 6.41
N TRP A 200 -6.99 -0.47 7.02
CA TRP A 200 -7.48 -0.15 8.36
C TRP A 200 -9.01 -0.11 8.42
N GLN A 201 -9.66 0.49 7.41
CA GLN A 201 -11.11 0.53 7.36
C GLN A 201 -11.73 -0.86 7.15
N LEU A 202 -11.11 -1.74 6.36
CA LEU A 202 -11.54 -3.14 6.23
C LEU A 202 -11.50 -3.88 7.57
N HIS A 203 -10.41 -3.73 8.34
CA HIS A 203 -10.34 -4.27 9.69
C HIS A 203 -11.44 -3.72 10.61
N GLN A 204 -11.74 -2.43 10.52
CA GLN A 204 -12.81 -1.82 11.31
C GLN A 204 -14.20 -2.38 10.97
N LEU A 205 -14.42 -2.82 9.73
CA LEU A 205 -15.61 -3.55 9.31
C LEU A 205 -15.60 -5.02 9.73
N GLY A 206 -14.53 -5.49 10.40
CA GLY A 206 -14.39 -6.85 10.93
C GLY A 206 -13.77 -7.84 9.95
N TYR A 207 -13.21 -7.41 8.82
CA TYR A 207 -12.53 -8.28 7.88
C TYR A 207 -11.06 -8.48 8.23
N ASP A 208 -10.53 -9.62 7.79
CA ASP A 208 -9.11 -9.95 7.89
C ASP A 208 -8.36 -9.64 6.58
N ILE A 209 -7.05 -9.41 6.70
CA ILE A 209 -6.13 -9.22 5.58
C ILE A 209 -4.94 -10.14 5.79
N TYR A 210 -4.46 -10.78 4.71
CA TYR A 210 -3.40 -11.79 4.81
C TYR A 210 -2.25 -11.57 3.84
N CYS A 211 -1.07 -12.05 4.22
CA CYS A 211 0.02 -12.33 3.28
C CYS A 211 0.02 -13.82 2.95
N VAL A 212 0.07 -14.14 1.65
CA VAL A 212 0.09 -15.50 1.10
C VAL A 212 1.42 -15.72 0.39
N PRO A 213 2.47 -16.18 1.10
CA PRO A 213 3.84 -16.22 0.58
C PRO A 213 4.10 -17.27 -0.51
N ASP A 214 3.17 -18.20 -0.73
CA ASP A 214 3.24 -19.17 -1.84
C ASP A 214 3.08 -18.46 -3.20
N SER A 215 2.47 -17.30 -3.22
CA SER A 215 2.52 -16.36 -4.33
C SER A 215 3.71 -15.42 -4.16
N VAL A 216 4.55 -15.29 -5.19
CA VAL A 216 5.74 -14.44 -5.18
C VAL A 216 5.73 -13.51 -6.38
N VAL A 217 6.01 -12.24 -6.13
CA VAL A 217 6.25 -11.25 -7.19
C VAL A 217 7.49 -10.42 -6.84
N TYR A 218 8.10 -9.81 -7.86
CA TYR A 218 9.25 -8.92 -7.69
C TYR A 218 8.84 -7.49 -8.02
N HIS A 219 9.22 -6.54 -7.19
CA HIS A 219 8.89 -5.13 -7.39
C HIS A 219 10.16 -4.31 -7.51
N LEU A 220 10.23 -3.43 -8.52
CA LEU A 220 11.38 -2.58 -8.73
C LEU A 220 11.47 -1.51 -7.64
N GLY A 221 10.35 -0.94 -7.27
CA GLY A 221 10.24 0.07 -6.23
C GLY A 221 10.93 1.40 -6.58
N GLY A 222 10.27 2.51 -6.27
CA GLY A 222 10.86 3.84 -6.50
C GLY A 222 10.85 4.33 -7.94
N GLY A 223 10.25 3.57 -8.88
CA GLY A 223 10.15 3.96 -10.29
C GLY A 223 9.42 5.29 -10.51
N THR A 224 8.42 5.61 -9.69
CA THR A 224 7.63 6.84 -9.83
C THR A 224 8.18 8.02 -9.04
N LEU A 225 8.77 7.81 -7.85
CA LEU A 225 9.32 8.87 -7.00
C LEU A 225 10.58 8.40 -6.26
N PRO A 226 11.78 8.95 -6.57
CA PRO A 226 13.02 8.65 -5.86
C PRO A 226 12.92 8.88 -4.35
N LYS A 227 13.73 8.16 -3.56
CA LYS A 227 13.76 8.25 -2.08
C LYS A 227 13.98 9.69 -1.59
N SER A 228 14.77 10.50 -2.28
CA SER A 228 15.13 11.89 -1.93
C SER A 228 14.15 12.96 -2.42
N ASN A 229 12.92 12.60 -2.79
CA ASN A 229 11.95 13.58 -3.30
C ASN A 229 11.15 14.23 -2.15
N PRO A 230 11.26 15.56 -1.93
CA PRO A 230 10.52 16.28 -0.89
C PRO A 230 8.99 16.15 -0.99
N ARG A 231 8.45 15.92 -2.20
CA ARG A 231 7.02 15.64 -2.40
C ARG A 231 6.63 14.31 -1.75
N LYS A 232 7.49 13.29 -1.83
CA LYS A 232 7.28 12.00 -1.16
C LYS A 232 7.28 12.17 0.35
N THR A 233 8.24 12.91 0.91
CA THR A 233 8.28 13.26 2.33
C THR A 233 7.00 13.98 2.75
N TYR A 234 6.57 14.99 2.00
CA TYR A 234 5.33 15.72 2.25
C TYR A 234 4.10 14.80 2.28
N LEU A 235 3.92 13.97 1.26
CA LEU A 235 2.76 13.07 1.18
C LEU A 235 2.76 12.06 2.33
N ASN A 236 3.90 11.43 2.62
CA ASN A 236 4.01 10.48 3.72
C ASN A 236 3.60 11.08 5.08
N PHE A 237 4.08 12.27 5.42
CA PHE A 237 3.72 12.91 6.70
C PHE A 237 2.27 13.39 6.72
N ARG A 238 1.79 14.03 5.65
CA ARG A 238 0.42 14.52 5.58
C ARG A 238 -0.61 13.39 5.62
N ASN A 239 -0.40 12.38 4.80
CA ASN A 239 -1.34 11.27 4.64
C ASN A 239 -1.35 10.37 5.88
N ASN A 240 -0.19 10.11 6.48
CA ASN A 240 -0.13 9.35 7.71
C ASN A 240 -0.89 10.03 8.86
N LEU A 241 -0.79 11.36 9.00
CA LEU A 241 -1.60 12.12 9.96
C LEU A 241 -3.09 12.07 9.64
N ALA A 242 -3.47 12.13 8.35
CA ALA A 242 -4.86 12.04 7.91
C ALA A 242 -5.43 10.65 8.20
N MET A 243 -4.67 9.59 7.90
CA MET A 243 -5.01 8.20 8.20
C MET A 243 -5.24 8.01 9.72
N LEU A 244 -4.30 8.46 10.56
CA LEU A 244 -4.43 8.39 12.02
C LEU A 244 -5.69 9.13 12.51
N TYR A 245 -5.92 10.34 12.02
CA TYR A 245 -7.07 11.13 12.40
C TYR A 245 -8.40 10.44 12.07
N LYS A 246 -8.49 9.81 10.90
CA LYS A 246 -9.72 9.13 10.47
C LYS A 246 -10.00 7.86 11.27
N ASN A 247 -8.96 7.06 11.52
CA ASN A 247 -9.13 5.67 11.93
C ASN A 247 -8.92 5.41 13.43
N LEU A 248 -8.13 6.24 14.15
CA LEU A 248 -7.89 6.01 15.58
C LEU A 248 -9.19 6.07 16.41
N PRO A 249 -9.35 5.18 17.41
CA PRO A 249 -10.40 5.30 18.42
C PRO A 249 -10.38 6.66 19.11
N GLU A 250 -11.53 7.10 19.63
CA GLU A 250 -11.67 8.45 20.18
C GLU A 250 -10.78 8.71 21.40
N ASP A 251 -10.61 7.71 22.24
CA ASP A 251 -9.75 7.75 23.44
C ASP A 251 -8.25 7.81 23.11
N GLU A 252 -7.84 7.20 21.98
CA GLU A 252 -6.45 7.20 21.52
C GLU A 252 -6.07 8.43 20.67
N LEU A 253 -7.03 9.08 20.01
CA LEU A 253 -6.76 10.12 19.03
C LEU A 253 -5.93 11.28 19.60
N LYS A 254 -6.40 11.87 20.69
CA LYS A 254 -5.72 13.04 21.28
C LYS A 254 -4.31 12.74 21.79
N PRO A 255 -4.08 11.67 22.58
CA PRO A 255 -2.73 11.34 23.08
C PRO A 255 -1.77 11.00 21.94
N ILE A 256 -2.20 10.21 20.94
CA ILE A 256 -1.35 9.84 19.81
C ILE A 256 -1.01 11.06 18.95
N MET A 257 -1.98 11.91 18.61
CA MET A 257 -1.73 13.11 17.80
C MET A 257 -0.80 14.12 18.49
N ARG A 258 -0.84 14.22 19.84
CA ARG A 258 0.12 15.02 20.63
C ARG A 258 1.52 14.43 20.55
N SER A 259 1.67 13.12 20.73
CA SER A 259 2.96 12.43 20.60
C SER A 259 3.53 12.59 19.20
N ARG A 260 2.70 12.41 18.16
CA ARG A 260 3.10 12.60 16.75
C ARG A 260 3.52 14.05 16.46
N PHE A 261 2.94 15.04 17.15
CA PHE A 261 3.41 16.41 17.01
C PHE A 261 4.90 16.53 17.36
N ILE A 262 5.32 15.95 18.48
CA ILE A 262 6.71 15.97 18.91
C ILE A 262 7.60 15.11 18.00
N LEU A 263 7.19 13.89 17.73
CA LEU A 263 7.96 12.93 16.95
C LEU A 263 8.18 13.38 15.50
N ASP A 264 7.17 13.99 14.87
CA ASP A 264 7.30 14.49 13.49
C ASP A 264 8.29 15.66 13.40
N TYR A 265 8.36 16.55 14.41
CA TYR A 265 9.38 17.60 14.42
C TYR A 265 10.77 17.08 14.73
N ILE A 266 10.92 16.05 15.59
CA ILE A 266 12.20 15.34 15.77
C ILE A 266 12.65 14.73 14.45
N ALA A 267 11.75 14.08 13.72
CA ALA A 267 12.02 13.54 12.39
C ALA A 267 12.41 14.65 11.39
N ALA A 268 11.70 15.78 11.39
CA ALA A 268 12.02 16.92 10.53
C ALA A 268 13.43 17.47 10.80
N PHE A 269 13.83 17.60 12.07
CA PHE A 269 15.21 18.02 12.42
C PHE A 269 16.25 16.98 11.99
N LYS A 270 15.96 15.67 12.12
CA LYS A 270 16.84 14.62 11.60
C LYS A 270 16.99 14.73 10.07
N LEU A 271 15.90 14.96 9.36
CA LEU A 271 15.91 15.14 7.90
C LEU A 271 16.69 16.39 7.48
N LEU A 272 16.68 17.46 8.28
CA LEU A 272 17.48 18.66 8.04
C LEU A 272 18.98 18.35 7.95
N LEU A 273 19.44 17.33 8.68
CA LEU A 273 20.85 16.87 8.70
C LEU A 273 21.14 15.78 7.65
N SER A 274 20.16 15.41 6.82
CA SER A 274 20.30 14.42 5.75
C SER A 274 20.45 15.08 4.37
N GLU A 275 20.64 14.27 3.32
CA GLU A 275 20.77 14.73 1.94
C GLU A 275 19.60 15.61 1.44
N GLY A 276 18.35 15.34 1.89
CA GLY A 276 17.17 16.15 1.58
C GLY A 276 17.14 17.53 2.25
N GLY A 277 17.86 17.68 3.36
CA GLY A 277 18.18 18.92 4.05
C GLY A 277 16.94 19.80 4.30
N TRP A 278 17.09 21.08 3.98
CA TRP A 278 16.06 22.09 4.22
C TRP A 278 14.74 21.83 3.48
N LYS A 279 14.79 21.20 2.29
CA LYS A 279 13.60 20.89 1.49
C LYS A 279 12.70 19.85 2.18
N ASP A 280 13.30 18.80 2.75
CA ASP A 280 12.54 17.78 3.50
C ASP A 280 12.02 18.32 4.82
N PHE A 281 12.79 19.15 5.53
CA PHE A 281 12.29 19.85 6.71
C PHE A 281 11.04 20.69 6.38
N GLN A 282 11.10 21.51 5.32
CA GLN A 282 9.97 22.31 4.87
C GLN A 282 8.77 21.44 4.45
N ALA A 283 9.04 20.28 3.83
CA ALA A 283 8.01 19.33 3.44
C ALA A 283 7.21 18.82 4.65
N VAL A 284 7.89 18.47 5.76
CA VAL A 284 7.21 18.04 6.99
C VAL A 284 6.39 19.17 7.61
N VAL A 285 6.95 20.37 7.70
CA VAL A 285 6.21 21.56 8.23
C VAL A 285 4.97 21.85 7.39
N LYS A 286 5.12 21.82 6.05
CA LYS A 286 4.01 21.99 5.11
C LYS A 286 2.96 20.89 5.27
N ALA A 287 3.38 19.63 5.37
CA ALA A 287 2.49 18.48 5.55
C ALA A 287 1.60 18.66 6.80
N ARG A 288 2.17 19.09 7.92
CA ARG A 288 1.42 19.32 9.15
C ARG A 288 0.46 20.50 9.07
N ARG A 289 0.86 21.57 8.36
CA ARG A 289 -0.02 22.73 8.11
C ARG A 289 -1.22 22.32 7.26
N ASP A 290 -0.95 21.63 6.15
CA ASP A 290 -1.97 21.24 5.18
C ASP A 290 -2.90 20.17 5.77
N PHE A 291 -2.36 19.22 6.58
CA PHE A 291 -3.20 18.31 7.38
C PHE A 291 -4.21 19.05 8.26
N LYS A 292 -3.80 20.14 8.95
CA LYS A 292 -4.72 20.94 9.77
C LYS A 292 -5.87 21.54 8.93
N GLN A 293 -5.58 21.92 7.69
CA GLN A 293 -6.60 22.44 6.76
C GLN A 293 -7.56 21.33 6.29
N MET A 294 -7.11 20.08 6.23
CA MET A 294 -7.95 18.93 5.87
C MET A 294 -8.90 18.49 7.00
N ILE A 295 -8.66 18.85 8.25
CA ILE A 295 -9.43 18.38 9.41
C ILE A 295 -10.95 18.51 9.24
N PRO A 296 -11.54 19.61 8.73
CA PRO A 296 -12.99 19.68 8.56
C PRO A 296 -13.56 18.58 7.65
N GLN A 297 -12.89 18.29 6.54
CA GLN A 297 -13.29 17.22 5.62
C GLN A 297 -13.03 15.83 6.22
N LEU A 298 -11.87 15.64 6.85
CA LEU A 298 -11.52 14.40 7.53
C LEU A 298 -12.47 14.07 8.69
N ALA A 299 -13.00 15.08 9.38
CA ALA A 299 -13.96 14.89 10.46
C ALA A 299 -15.30 14.30 9.97
N VAL A 300 -15.69 14.59 8.73
CA VAL A 300 -16.87 13.98 8.09
C VAL A 300 -16.58 12.50 7.81
N LYS A 301 -15.44 12.21 7.18
CA LYS A 301 -15.00 10.82 6.89
C LYS A 301 -14.85 10.01 8.18
N ARG A 302 -14.18 10.59 9.21
CA ARG A 302 -14.04 9.96 10.53
C ARG A 302 -15.38 9.57 11.15
N ARG A 303 -16.37 10.48 11.16
CA ARG A 303 -17.70 10.18 11.71
C ARG A 303 -18.33 8.98 11.03
N HIS A 304 -18.24 8.91 9.71
CA HIS A 304 -18.75 7.78 8.94
C HIS A 304 -18.02 6.47 9.29
N ILE A 305 -16.68 6.49 9.28
CA ILE A 305 -15.85 5.33 9.60
C ILE A 305 -16.13 4.83 11.03
N GLN A 306 -16.09 5.72 12.02
CA GLN A 306 -16.28 5.34 13.44
C GLN A 306 -17.71 4.87 13.74
N ALA A 307 -18.72 5.36 13.00
CA ALA A 307 -20.11 4.93 13.15
C ALA A 307 -20.34 3.50 12.62
N ASN A 308 -19.57 3.09 11.60
CA ASN A 308 -19.68 1.76 10.97
C ASN A 308 -18.67 0.75 11.53
N ALA A 309 -17.73 1.18 12.36
CA ALA A 309 -16.71 0.31 12.92
C ALA A 309 -17.33 -0.71 13.90
N VAL A 310 -17.26 -1.99 13.54
CA VAL A 310 -17.67 -3.11 14.39
C VAL A 310 -16.51 -3.64 15.23
N GLN A 311 -15.27 -3.50 14.74
CA GLN A 311 -14.03 -3.89 15.40
C GLN A 311 -13.17 -2.67 15.73
N LYS A 312 -12.90 -2.44 17.01
CA LYS A 312 -12.07 -1.31 17.47
C LYS A 312 -10.64 -1.71 17.81
N THR A 313 -10.43 -2.94 18.23
CA THR A 313 -9.10 -3.49 18.55
C THR A 313 -8.68 -4.38 17.39
N ILE A 314 -7.58 -4.05 16.76
CA ILE A 314 -7.01 -4.79 15.62
C ILE A 314 -5.70 -5.39 16.12
N LYS A 315 -5.57 -6.72 16.10
CA LYS A 315 -4.41 -7.46 16.65
C LYS A 315 -3.12 -7.14 15.90
N GLU A 316 -3.22 -6.93 14.60
CA GLU A 316 -2.09 -6.63 13.70
C GLU A 316 -1.58 -5.19 13.84
N ARG A 317 -2.28 -4.33 14.60
CA ARG A 317 -1.78 -3.03 15.04
C ARG A 317 -0.97 -3.20 16.32
N MET A 318 0.35 -3.10 16.21
CA MET A 318 1.27 -3.38 17.32
C MET A 318 1.18 -2.34 18.44
N SER A 319 1.19 -2.81 19.68
CA SER A 319 1.12 -1.97 20.88
C SER A 319 2.43 -1.28 21.26
N PHE A 320 3.56 -1.73 20.71
CA PHE A 320 4.87 -1.18 21.02
C PHE A 320 5.18 0.14 20.27
N PHE A 321 6.26 0.78 20.65
CA PHE A 321 6.81 1.97 19.99
C PHE A 321 7.98 1.60 19.09
N LEU A 322 7.78 1.59 17.78
CA LEU A 322 8.74 1.09 16.79
C LEU A 322 10.06 1.87 16.79
N LEU A 323 10.01 3.20 16.92
CA LEU A 323 11.24 4.01 16.98
C LEU A 323 12.11 3.64 18.20
N TRP A 324 11.50 3.32 19.35
CA TRP A 324 12.22 2.85 20.54
C TRP A 324 12.84 1.48 20.31
N GLN A 325 12.08 0.54 19.73
CA GLN A 325 12.61 -0.79 19.40
C GLN A 325 13.82 -0.69 18.47
N TYR A 326 13.69 0.09 17.40
CA TYR A 326 14.72 0.17 16.35
C TYR A 326 15.97 0.97 16.80
N TYR A 327 15.79 2.21 17.31
CA TYR A 327 16.91 3.11 17.58
C TYR A 327 17.55 2.88 18.97
N VAL A 328 16.77 2.53 19.99
CA VAL A 328 17.24 2.38 21.36
C VAL A 328 17.56 0.91 21.67
N LYS A 329 16.59 0.00 21.48
CA LYS A 329 16.80 -1.43 21.73
C LYS A 329 17.60 -2.14 20.64
N LYS A 330 17.88 -1.47 19.50
CA LYS A 330 18.61 -2.00 18.34
C LYS A 330 17.98 -3.24 17.71
N ARG A 331 16.68 -3.43 17.90
CA ARG A 331 15.88 -4.47 17.26
C ARG A 331 15.53 -4.03 15.84
N LYS A 332 16.30 -4.48 14.87
CA LYS A 332 16.24 -4.00 13.50
C LYS A 332 15.53 -4.94 12.53
N LEU A 333 15.40 -6.21 12.90
CA LEU A 333 14.73 -7.25 12.11
C LEU A 333 13.30 -7.45 12.65
N PHE A 334 12.38 -7.83 11.77
CA PHE A 334 11.01 -8.12 12.18
C PHE A 334 10.96 -9.22 13.25
N SER A 335 11.75 -10.28 13.08
CA SER A 335 11.84 -11.39 14.04
C SER A 335 12.36 -11.00 15.44
N GLN A 336 12.96 -9.82 15.58
CA GLN A 336 13.44 -9.30 16.88
C GLN A 336 12.42 -8.42 17.60
N LEU A 337 11.31 -8.06 16.92
CA LEU A 337 10.22 -7.32 17.53
C LEU A 337 9.41 -8.25 18.43
N GLU A 338 8.59 -7.68 19.31
CA GLU A 338 7.76 -8.49 20.20
C GLU A 338 6.82 -9.36 19.37
N PRO A 339 6.65 -10.66 19.76
CA PRO A 339 5.79 -11.55 19.00
C PRO A 339 4.37 -10.98 18.90
N ILE A 340 3.75 -11.20 17.75
CA ILE A 340 2.31 -11.07 17.58
C ILE A 340 1.75 -12.22 18.42
N GLU A 341 1.03 -11.92 19.49
CA GLU A 341 0.31 -12.95 20.23
C GLU A 341 -0.70 -13.60 19.28
N ASP A 342 -0.58 -14.93 19.10
CA ASP A 342 -1.45 -15.75 18.24
C ASP A 342 -2.93 -15.69 18.67
#